data_21ce4c94378bc0f1e1746d54c4b4f3f3
#
_entry.id   21ce4c94378bc0f1e1746d54c4b4f3f3
#
_cell.length_a   1.000
_cell.length_b   1.000
_cell.length_c   1.000
_cell.angle_alpha   90.00
_cell.angle_beta   90.00
_cell.angle_gamma   90.00
#
_symmetry.space_group_name_H-M   'P 1'
#
loop_
_entity.id
_entity.type
_entity.pdbx_description
1 polymer ?
#
loop_
_entity_poly.entity_id
_entity_poly.type
_entity_poly.pdbx_seq_one_letter_code
_entity_poly.pdbx_strand_id
1 'polypeptide(L)'
;LEHVKHYISLFAGKLKKNGEFYEVAVELRGGQETGQDVIHSRARAILSDRLVPAPPYQFSKAMIAGAYTKNIQDVYDEILFHGFQLRGIRKIVSCSSRGMVAHISSAPGPREWISAPLRDRWIADPLVLDCAFQMAILWCFEEKETVSLPSYVSSYRQYRHQFPADGVTVVLEASEVTNHKMRGNFTFSDSNGEIVARLIGYQAILDPSLLKAFKPRYRALA
;
A
#
# COMPACT_ATOMS: atom_id res chain seq x y z
N LEU A 1 6.46 -26.53 -10.02
CA LEU A 1 6.58 -25.71 -8.80
C LEU A 1 5.75 -26.40 -7.73
N GLU A 2 6.37 -26.99 -6.71
CA GLU A 2 5.67 -27.49 -5.54
C GLU A 2 4.94 -26.31 -4.89
N HIS A 3 3.63 -26.46 -4.71
CA HIS A 3 2.80 -25.50 -3.98
C HIS A 3 3.15 -25.60 -2.48
N VAL A 4 4.13 -24.83 -2.05
CA VAL A 4 4.43 -24.72 -0.63
C VAL A 4 3.30 -23.96 0.04
N LYS A 5 2.61 -24.62 0.98
CA LYS A 5 1.58 -23.98 1.79
C LYS A 5 2.25 -23.18 2.90
N HIS A 6 2.03 -21.88 2.90
CA HIS A 6 2.46 -21.03 4.01
C HIS A 6 1.28 -20.74 4.95
N TYR A 7 1.51 -20.95 6.23
CA TYR A 7 0.52 -20.64 7.26
C TYR A 7 0.89 -19.31 7.91
N ILE A 8 -0.09 -18.41 7.93
CA ILE A 8 0.01 -17.12 8.60
C ILE A 8 -1.10 -17.04 9.62
N SER A 9 -0.74 -16.67 10.86
CA SER A 9 -1.66 -16.52 11.98
C SER A 9 -1.81 -15.06 12.37
N LEU A 10 -3.04 -14.64 12.60
CA LEU A 10 -3.35 -13.33 13.15
C LEU A 10 -3.66 -13.48 14.65
N PHE A 11 -2.86 -12.84 15.48
CA PHE A 11 -3.07 -12.78 16.92
C PHE A 11 -3.68 -11.46 17.31
N ALA A 12 -4.78 -11.49 18.05
CA ALA A 12 -5.42 -10.32 18.63
C ALA A 12 -5.28 -10.37 20.16
N GLY A 13 -4.78 -9.29 20.71
CA GLY A 13 -4.64 -9.12 22.15
C GLY A 13 -5.98 -8.79 22.83
N LYS A 14 -5.92 -8.45 24.11
CA LYS A 14 -7.11 -8.04 24.87
C LYS A 14 -7.65 -6.71 24.36
N LEU A 15 -8.96 -6.68 24.12
CA LEU A 15 -9.68 -5.45 23.78
C LEU A 15 -9.67 -4.49 24.97
N LYS A 16 -9.29 -3.24 24.73
CA LYS A 16 -9.28 -2.16 25.74
C LYS A 16 -10.21 -1.06 25.29
N LYS A 17 -11.06 -0.59 26.18
CA LYS A 17 -11.88 0.61 25.96
C LYS A 17 -11.04 1.86 26.24
N ASN A 18 -11.05 2.82 25.31
CA ASN A 18 -10.37 4.11 25.44
C ASN A 18 -11.33 5.22 24.98
N GLY A 19 -12.06 5.82 25.91
CA GLY A 19 -13.12 6.78 25.62
C GLY A 19 -14.25 6.13 24.78
N GLU A 20 -14.52 6.69 23.60
CA GLU A 20 -15.52 6.19 22.64
C GLU A 20 -14.97 5.10 21.70
N PHE A 21 -13.68 4.77 21.79
CA PHE A 21 -13.02 3.81 20.94
C PHE A 21 -12.66 2.52 21.70
N TYR A 22 -12.44 1.48 20.94
CA TYR A 22 -11.81 0.25 21.43
C TYR A 22 -10.48 0.06 20.72
N GLU A 23 -9.49 -0.39 21.46
CA GLU A 23 -8.14 -0.68 20.94
C GLU A 23 -7.80 -2.14 21.13
N VAL A 24 -7.19 -2.75 20.12
CA VAL A 24 -6.64 -4.09 20.20
C VAL A 24 -5.27 -4.14 19.53
N ALA A 25 -4.27 -4.67 20.24
CA ALA A 25 -2.98 -4.98 19.64
C ALA A 25 -3.13 -6.22 18.76
N VAL A 26 -2.56 -6.16 17.54
CA VAL A 26 -2.58 -7.28 16.59
C VAL A 26 -1.18 -7.59 16.11
N GLU A 27 -0.91 -8.88 15.88
CA GLU A 27 0.35 -9.36 15.32
C GLU A 27 0.07 -10.35 14.19
N LEU A 28 0.84 -10.21 13.11
CA LEU A 28 0.88 -11.17 12.03
C LEU A 28 2.11 -12.06 12.22
N ARG A 29 1.91 -13.35 12.34
CA ARG A 29 2.96 -14.32 12.59
C ARG A 29 2.96 -15.45 11.56
N GLY A 30 4.12 -16.03 11.32
CA GLY A 30 4.32 -17.17 10.43
C GLY A 30 5.59 -17.92 10.80
N GLY A 31 6.00 -18.89 9.96
CA GLY A 31 7.26 -19.63 10.17
C GLY A 31 7.11 -20.93 10.97
N GLN A 32 5.91 -21.48 11.12
CA GLN A 32 5.68 -22.74 11.82
C GLN A 32 6.47 -23.94 11.25
N GLU A 33 6.88 -23.89 9.99
CA GLU A 33 7.70 -24.94 9.36
C GLU A 33 9.09 -25.07 9.98
N THR A 34 9.62 -23.99 10.59
CA THR A 34 10.95 -23.98 11.25
C THR A 34 10.86 -24.16 12.76
N GLY A 35 9.66 -24.32 13.32
CA GLY A 35 9.44 -24.39 14.77
C GLY A 35 9.64 -23.06 15.51
N GLN A 36 9.95 -21.97 14.79
CA GLN A 36 10.07 -20.62 15.33
C GLN A 36 8.91 -19.75 14.88
N ASP A 37 8.26 -19.11 15.84
CA ASP A 37 7.15 -18.18 15.60
C ASP A 37 7.71 -16.79 15.24
N VAL A 38 7.76 -16.49 13.93
CA VAL A 38 8.31 -15.22 13.42
C VAL A 38 7.21 -14.17 13.35
N ILE A 39 7.41 -13.03 13.99
CA ILE A 39 6.50 -11.89 13.91
C ILE A 39 6.86 -11.08 12.66
N HIS A 40 5.95 -11.07 11.70
CA HIS A 40 6.11 -10.31 10.46
C HIS A 40 5.66 -8.86 10.60
N SER A 41 4.60 -8.61 11.40
CA SER A 41 4.05 -7.27 11.56
C SER A 41 3.32 -7.14 12.89
N ARG A 42 3.31 -5.92 13.43
CA ARG A 42 2.54 -5.50 14.60
C ARG A 42 1.78 -4.25 14.30
N ALA A 43 0.55 -4.17 14.82
CA ALA A 43 -0.27 -2.98 14.71
C ALA A 43 -1.17 -2.82 15.94
N ARG A 44 -1.79 -1.65 16.04
CA ARG A 44 -2.90 -1.38 16.94
C ARG A 44 -4.11 -1.06 16.08
N ALA A 45 -5.15 -1.89 16.14
CA ALA A 45 -6.42 -1.62 15.52
C ALA A 45 -7.29 -0.77 16.46
N ILE A 46 -7.84 0.31 15.92
CA ILE A 46 -8.80 1.19 16.61
C ILE A 46 -10.18 0.90 16.02
N LEU A 47 -11.11 0.52 16.87
CA LEU A 47 -12.47 0.17 16.51
C LEU A 47 -13.42 1.25 17.01
N SER A 48 -14.36 1.64 16.16
CA SER A 48 -15.42 2.61 16.47
C SER A 48 -16.71 2.18 15.77
N ASP A 49 -17.84 2.57 16.34
CA ASP A 49 -19.16 2.44 15.71
C ASP A 49 -19.44 3.53 14.67
N ARG A 50 -18.59 4.56 14.61
CA ARG A 50 -18.71 5.69 13.70
C ARG A 50 -17.41 5.95 12.97
N LEU A 51 -17.52 6.28 11.70
CA LEU A 51 -16.42 6.86 10.97
C LEU A 51 -16.33 8.36 11.27
N VAL A 52 -15.11 8.84 11.50
CA VAL A 52 -14.89 10.28 11.63
C VAL A 52 -15.01 10.94 10.25
N PRO A 53 -15.52 12.18 10.17
CA PRO A 53 -15.54 12.94 8.92
C PRO A 53 -14.12 13.08 8.33
N ALA A 54 -14.03 12.98 7.00
CA ALA A 54 -12.79 13.26 6.32
C ALA A 54 -12.41 14.73 6.47
N PRO A 55 -11.15 15.07 6.75
CA PRO A 55 -10.69 16.46 6.73
C PRO A 55 -10.73 17.00 5.30
N PRO A 56 -10.93 18.31 5.09
CA PRO A 56 -10.75 18.90 3.79
C PRO A 56 -9.31 18.69 3.31
N TYR A 57 -9.17 18.38 2.03
CA TYR A 57 -7.85 18.15 1.44
C TYR A 57 -7.77 18.80 0.07
N GLN A 58 -6.71 19.53 -0.15
CA GLN A 58 -6.31 20.02 -1.46
C GLN A 58 -4.83 19.72 -1.62
N PHE A 59 -4.49 18.87 -2.57
CA PHE A 59 -3.09 18.66 -2.88
C PHE A 59 -2.51 19.84 -3.65
N SER A 60 -1.24 20.12 -3.42
CA SER A 60 -0.55 21.23 -4.06
C SER A 60 -0.51 21.04 -5.58
N LYS A 61 -0.77 22.11 -6.34
CA LYS A 61 -0.59 22.12 -7.80
C LYS A 61 0.83 21.70 -8.23
N ALA A 62 1.82 21.92 -7.37
CA ALA A 62 3.20 21.47 -7.59
C ALA A 62 3.35 19.93 -7.63
N MET A 63 2.38 19.20 -7.09
CA MET A 63 2.36 17.72 -7.18
C MET A 63 1.97 17.22 -8.57
N ILE A 64 1.34 18.05 -9.38
CA ILE A 64 0.94 17.71 -10.76
C ILE A 64 1.98 18.22 -11.78
N ALA A 65 3.02 18.91 -11.33
CA ALA A 65 4.07 19.41 -12.21
C ALA A 65 4.93 18.24 -12.72
N GLY A 66 5.00 18.11 -14.04
CA GLY A 66 5.76 17.05 -14.71
C GLY A 66 4.88 15.83 -15.02
N ALA A 67 4.35 15.79 -16.26
CA ALA A 67 3.63 14.60 -16.74
C ALA A 67 4.57 13.39 -16.73
N TYR A 68 4.09 12.26 -16.19
CA TYR A 68 4.81 11.02 -16.27
C TYR A 68 4.69 10.40 -17.67
N THR A 69 5.80 10.06 -18.29
CA THR A 69 5.86 9.70 -19.73
C THR A 69 6.01 8.21 -20.00
N LYS A 70 6.45 7.41 -19.02
CA LYS A 70 6.60 5.95 -19.23
C LYS A 70 5.23 5.28 -19.30
N ASN A 71 5.12 4.27 -20.15
CA ASN A 71 3.95 3.42 -20.23
C ASN A 71 3.82 2.59 -18.94
N ILE A 72 2.61 2.41 -18.44
CA ILE A 72 2.38 1.63 -17.22
C ILE A 72 2.74 0.15 -17.38
N GLN A 73 2.61 -0.40 -18.59
CA GLN A 73 3.03 -1.78 -18.87
C GLN A 73 4.54 -1.93 -18.69
N ASP A 74 5.33 -0.98 -19.23
CA ASP A 74 6.80 -0.98 -19.11
C ASP A 74 7.22 -0.84 -17.64
N VAL A 75 6.49 -0.03 -16.85
CA VAL A 75 6.71 0.12 -15.41
C VAL A 75 6.56 -1.22 -14.68
N TYR A 76 5.51 -2.00 -15.00
CA TYR A 76 5.31 -3.31 -14.41
C TYR A 76 6.29 -4.37 -14.89
N ASP A 77 6.75 -4.29 -16.12
CA ASP A 77 7.61 -5.29 -16.69
C ASP A 77 9.11 -5.05 -16.36
N GLU A 78 9.50 -3.78 -16.13
CA GLU A 78 10.90 -3.41 -15.94
C GLU A 78 11.26 -2.98 -14.49
N ILE A 79 10.32 -2.40 -13.75
CA ILE A 79 10.60 -1.76 -12.46
C ILE A 79 9.91 -2.46 -11.30
N LEU A 80 8.59 -2.68 -11.42
CA LEU A 80 7.80 -3.31 -10.38
C LEU A 80 7.85 -4.83 -10.49
N PHE A 81 7.74 -5.53 -9.35
CA PHE A 81 7.81 -7.00 -9.28
C PHE A 81 6.45 -7.68 -9.06
N HIS A 82 5.36 -6.91 -9.17
CA HIS A 82 4.02 -7.36 -8.81
C HIS A 82 3.39 -8.20 -9.93
N GLY A 83 2.86 -9.39 -9.55
CA GLY A 83 2.13 -10.25 -10.47
C GLY A 83 0.82 -9.62 -10.95
N PHE A 84 0.23 -10.21 -11.99
CA PHE A 84 -0.93 -9.68 -12.70
C PHE A 84 -2.09 -9.25 -11.77
N GLN A 85 -2.40 -10.03 -10.73
CA GLN A 85 -3.48 -9.73 -9.79
C GLN A 85 -3.26 -8.45 -8.97
N LEU A 86 -2.00 -8.02 -8.79
CA LEU A 86 -1.63 -6.82 -8.05
C LEU A 86 -1.29 -5.62 -8.96
N ARG A 87 -1.50 -5.72 -10.27
CA ARG A 87 -1.29 -4.63 -11.22
C ARG A 87 -2.49 -3.68 -11.25
N GLY A 88 -2.64 -2.86 -10.20
CA GLY A 88 -3.78 -1.96 -10.02
C GLY A 88 -3.53 -0.52 -10.46
N ILE A 89 -2.28 -0.08 -10.69
CA ILE A 89 -1.97 1.27 -11.18
C ILE A 89 -2.42 1.35 -12.65
N ARG A 90 -3.42 2.19 -12.93
CA ARG A 90 -3.94 2.40 -14.28
C ARG A 90 -3.16 3.46 -15.04
N LYS A 91 -2.79 4.53 -14.32
CA LYS A 91 -2.10 5.67 -14.89
C LYS A 91 -1.32 6.40 -13.81
N ILE A 92 -0.09 6.76 -14.11
CA ILE A 92 0.66 7.73 -13.33
C ILE A 92 0.41 9.09 -13.97
N VAL A 93 -0.15 10.02 -13.21
CA VAL A 93 -0.49 11.37 -13.67
C VAL A 93 0.74 12.24 -13.67
N SER A 94 1.50 12.18 -12.58
CA SER A 94 2.72 12.97 -12.39
C SER A 94 3.69 12.30 -11.44
N CYS A 95 4.98 12.57 -11.64
CA CYS A 95 6.07 12.22 -10.74
C CYS A 95 7.02 13.42 -10.63
N SER A 96 7.39 13.78 -9.42
CA SER A 96 8.30 14.87 -9.13
C SER A 96 9.08 14.59 -7.86
N SER A 97 10.10 15.39 -7.54
CA SER A 97 10.86 15.27 -6.28
C SER A 97 10.00 15.42 -5.01
N ARG A 98 8.76 15.92 -5.14
CA ARG A 98 7.82 16.06 -4.02
C ARG A 98 6.90 14.85 -3.84
N GLY A 99 6.83 13.96 -4.82
CA GLY A 99 5.99 12.77 -4.77
C GLY A 99 5.38 12.39 -6.12
N MET A 100 4.29 11.66 -6.07
CA MET A 100 3.65 11.06 -7.23
C MET A 100 2.13 11.10 -7.11
N VAL A 101 1.44 11.23 -8.25
CA VAL A 101 -0.03 11.12 -8.35
C VAL A 101 -0.37 10.02 -9.34
N ALA A 102 -1.26 9.11 -8.95
CA ALA A 102 -1.70 8.02 -9.81
C ALA A 102 -3.20 7.72 -9.66
N HIS A 103 -3.79 7.17 -10.73
CA HIS A 103 -5.12 6.56 -10.70
C HIS A 103 -4.97 5.06 -10.52
N ILE A 104 -5.67 4.50 -9.53
CA ILE A 104 -5.57 3.11 -9.11
C ILE A 104 -6.94 2.46 -9.15
N SER A 105 -7.00 1.23 -9.67
CA SER A 105 -8.19 0.38 -9.64
C SER A 105 -8.48 -0.13 -8.24
N SER A 106 -9.73 -0.24 -7.88
CA SER A 106 -10.13 -1.02 -6.72
C SER A 106 -10.00 -2.52 -6.97
N ALA A 107 -9.79 -3.28 -5.89
CA ALA A 107 -9.72 -4.74 -5.95
C ALA A 107 -11.05 -5.36 -6.42
N PRO A 108 -11.01 -6.48 -7.13
CA PRO A 108 -12.21 -7.27 -7.34
C PRO A 108 -12.78 -7.77 -6.00
N GLY A 109 -13.98 -8.34 -6.04
CA GLY A 109 -14.62 -8.83 -4.82
C GLY A 109 -13.79 -9.89 -4.09
N PRO A 110 -13.93 -10.03 -2.76
CA PRO A 110 -13.14 -10.99 -1.99
C PRO A 110 -13.22 -12.43 -2.52
N ARG A 111 -14.36 -12.84 -3.10
CA ARG A 111 -14.57 -14.19 -3.66
C ARG A 111 -13.70 -14.49 -4.88
N GLU A 112 -13.18 -13.45 -5.55
CA GLU A 112 -12.30 -13.63 -6.70
C GLU A 112 -10.84 -13.91 -6.29
N TRP A 113 -10.47 -13.56 -5.04
CA TRP A 113 -9.12 -13.75 -4.52
C TRP A 113 -9.02 -14.79 -3.40
N ILE A 114 -10.12 -15.06 -2.68
CA ILE A 114 -10.15 -15.94 -1.51
C ILE A 114 -11.23 -16.98 -1.71
N SER A 115 -10.89 -18.26 -1.57
CA SER A 115 -11.83 -19.39 -1.76
C SER A 115 -12.99 -19.38 -0.76
N ALA A 116 -12.75 -18.95 0.48
CA ALA A 116 -13.75 -18.87 1.54
C ALA A 116 -13.61 -17.55 2.31
N PRO A 117 -14.00 -16.40 1.72
CA PRO A 117 -13.85 -15.12 2.39
C PRO A 117 -14.87 -15.00 3.54
N LEU A 118 -14.44 -14.40 4.64
CA LEU A 118 -15.31 -14.10 5.79
C LEU A 118 -16.37 -13.03 5.50
N ARG A 119 -16.20 -12.26 4.43
CA ARG A 119 -17.05 -11.14 4.04
C ARG A 119 -17.17 -11.05 2.52
N ASP A 120 -18.29 -10.52 2.02
CA ASP A 120 -18.50 -10.28 0.59
C ASP A 120 -17.87 -8.96 0.10
N ARG A 121 -17.30 -8.17 1.01
CA ARG A 121 -16.67 -6.87 0.71
C ARG A 121 -15.41 -6.67 1.51
N TRP A 122 -14.46 -5.98 0.90
CA TRP A 122 -13.25 -5.53 1.59
C TRP A 122 -13.59 -4.42 2.60
N ILE A 123 -13.04 -4.48 3.80
CA ILE A 123 -13.08 -3.37 4.75
C ILE A 123 -12.14 -2.27 4.27
N ALA A 124 -10.90 -2.63 3.98
CA ALA A 124 -9.92 -1.80 3.31
C ALA A 124 -9.55 -2.47 1.99
N ASP A 125 -9.38 -1.71 0.93
CA ASP A 125 -9.10 -2.25 -0.40
C ASP A 125 -7.64 -2.73 -0.48
N PRO A 126 -7.39 -4.05 -0.62
CA PRO A 126 -6.03 -4.58 -0.60
C PRO A 126 -5.21 -4.18 -1.82
N LEU A 127 -5.84 -4.05 -3.00
CA LEU A 127 -5.15 -3.66 -4.23
C LEU A 127 -4.73 -2.19 -4.17
N VAL A 128 -5.63 -1.32 -3.73
CA VAL A 128 -5.34 0.11 -3.60
C VAL A 128 -4.21 0.36 -2.60
N LEU A 129 -4.23 -0.34 -1.45
CA LEU A 129 -3.19 -0.19 -0.44
C LEU A 129 -1.83 -0.73 -0.92
N ASP A 130 -1.81 -1.86 -1.61
CA ASP A 130 -0.59 -2.41 -2.20
C ASP A 130 -0.04 -1.47 -3.30
N CYS A 131 -0.90 -0.95 -4.17
CA CYS A 131 -0.51 0.02 -5.19
C CYS A 131 0.06 1.33 -4.62
N ALA A 132 -0.36 1.76 -3.44
CA ALA A 132 0.30 2.88 -2.76
C ALA A 132 1.77 2.56 -2.43
N PHE A 133 2.07 1.35 -1.99
CA PHE A 133 3.45 0.91 -1.77
C PHE A 133 4.21 0.75 -3.10
N GLN A 134 3.55 0.26 -4.16
CA GLN A 134 4.13 0.22 -5.51
C GLN A 134 4.51 1.62 -6.00
N MET A 135 3.68 2.64 -5.74
CA MET A 135 4.00 4.04 -6.05
C MET A 135 5.27 4.51 -5.31
N ALA A 136 5.46 4.11 -4.05
CA ALA A 136 6.68 4.46 -3.31
C ALA A 136 7.92 3.77 -3.91
N ILE A 137 7.82 2.51 -4.33
CA ILE A 137 8.90 1.80 -5.03
C ILE A 137 9.27 2.54 -6.31
N LEU A 138 8.27 2.84 -7.13
CA LEU A 138 8.46 3.52 -8.41
C LEU A 138 9.03 4.93 -8.21
N TRP A 139 8.50 5.70 -7.26
CA TRP A 139 9.00 7.02 -6.95
C TRP A 139 10.47 7.00 -6.51
N CYS A 140 10.86 6.04 -5.66
CA CYS A 140 12.26 5.86 -5.26
C CYS A 140 13.14 5.47 -6.45
N PHE A 141 12.63 4.68 -7.38
CA PHE A 141 13.35 4.32 -8.61
C PHE A 141 13.59 5.54 -9.49
N GLU A 142 12.57 6.38 -9.72
CA GLU A 142 12.69 7.58 -10.55
C GLU A 142 13.60 8.66 -9.92
N GLU A 143 13.53 8.84 -8.61
CA GLU A 143 14.24 9.93 -7.92
C GLU A 143 15.64 9.51 -7.41
N LYS A 144 15.90 8.22 -7.21
CA LYS A 144 17.09 7.69 -6.55
C LYS A 144 17.75 6.51 -7.26
N GLU A 145 17.21 6.08 -8.41
CA GLU A 145 17.68 4.91 -9.15
C GLU A 145 17.77 3.64 -8.27
N THR A 146 16.95 3.57 -7.23
CA THR A 146 16.90 2.44 -6.30
C THR A 146 15.46 2.08 -5.97
N VAL A 147 15.24 0.89 -5.42
CA VAL A 147 13.94 0.44 -4.97
C VAL A 147 13.81 0.49 -3.46
N SER A 148 12.59 0.45 -2.98
CA SER A 148 12.28 0.55 -1.56
C SER A 148 11.41 -0.60 -1.09
N LEU A 149 11.51 -0.92 0.22
CA LEU A 149 10.60 -1.84 0.90
C LEU A 149 9.90 -1.13 2.05
N PRO A 150 8.56 -1.30 2.19
CA PRO A 150 7.82 -0.77 3.32
C PRO A 150 8.39 -1.30 4.65
N SER A 151 8.61 -0.42 5.60
CA SER A 151 9.14 -0.78 6.93
C SER A 151 8.26 -0.33 8.08
N TYR A 152 7.49 0.75 7.90
CA TYR A 152 6.67 1.30 8.97
C TYR A 152 5.56 2.20 8.41
N VAL A 153 4.44 2.25 9.13
CA VAL A 153 3.35 3.19 8.94
C VAL A 153 2.91 3.68 10.31
N SER A 154 2.86 5.01 10.49
CA SER A 154 2.41 5.59 11.74
C SER A 154 0.91 5.38 11.96
N SER A 155 0.10 5.63 10.95
CA SER A 155 -1.33 5.37 11.00
C SER A 155 -1.94 5.21 9.61
N TYR A 156 -2.94 4.35 9.54
CA TYR A 156 -3.90 4.26 8.44
C TYR A 156 -5.28 4.64 9.00
N ARG A 157 -5.98 5.52 8.31
CA ARG A 157 -7.35 5.90 8.65
C ARG A 157 -8.23 5.91 7.42
N GLN A 158 -9.34 5.22 7.53
CA GLN A 158 -10.39 5.19 6.51
C GLN A 158 -11.56 6.05 6.96
N TYR A 159 -12.12 6.83 6.05
CA TYR A 159 -13.20 7.78 6.27
C TYR A 159 -14.52 7.34 5.64
N ARG A 160 -14.50 6.28 4.87
CA ARG A 160 -15.66 5.64 4.23
C ARG A 160 -15.68 4.16 4.51
N HIS A 161 -16.86 3.56 4.55
CA HIS A 161 -17.02 2.12 4.77
C HIS A 161 -16.43 1.26 3.66
N GLN A 162 -16.28 1.81 2.47
CA GLN A 162 -15.77 1.12 1.28
C GLN A 162 -15.00 2.07 0.37
N PHE A 163 -14.07 1.51 -0.37
CA PHE A 163 -13.44 2.18 -1.50
C PHE A 163 -14.41 2.23 -2.68
N PRO A 164 -14.36 3.29 -3.53
CA PRO A 164 -15.15 3.38 -4.75
C PRO A 164 -14.82 2.25 -5.73
N ALA A 165 -15.84 1.67 -6.36
CA ALA A 165 -15.64 0.56 -7.32
C ALA A 165 -14.90 0.99 -8.60
N ASP A 166 -15.00 2.27 -8.97
CA ASP A 166 -14.30 2.88 -10.12
C ASP A 166 -12.83 3.22 -9.83
N GLY A 167 -12.36 2.97 -8.60
CA GLY A 167 -11.00 3.23 -8.16
C GLY A 167 -10.83 4.57 -7.46
N VAL A 168 -9.57 4.93 -7.24
CA VAL A 168 -9.19 6.14 -6.51
C VAL A 168 -8.03 6.86 -7.18
N THR A 169 -7.94 8.16 -6.91
CA THR A 169 -6.71 8.92 -7.11
C THR A 169 -5.89 8.84 -5.84
N VAL A 170 -4.63 8.44 -5.98
CA VAL A 170 -3.69 8.35 -4.87
C VAL A 170 -2.59 9.40 -5.05
N VAL A 171 -2.33 10.15 -3.99
CA VAL A 171 -1.26 11.12 -3.91
C VAL A 171 -0.25 10.65 -2.88
N LEU A 172 0.99 10.43 -3.31
CA LEU A 172 2.15 10.26 -2.45
C LEU A 172 2.80 11.64 -2.26
N GLU A 173 2.89 12.11 -1.04
CA GLU A 173 3.64 13.31 -0.65
C GLU A 173 4.91 12.88 0.08
N ALA A 174 6.06 12.96 -0.60
CA ALA A 174 7.37 12.66 -0.01
C ALA A 174 7.81 13.81 0.89
N SER A 175 8.22 13.50 2.13
CA SER A 175 8.61 14.49 3.13
C SER A 175 10.09 14.47 3.50
N GLU A 176 10.71 13.31 3.44
CA GLU A 176 12.14 13.13 3.75
C GLU A 176 12.69 11.98 2.91
N VAL A 177 13.84 12.20 2.30
CA VAL A 177 14.56 11.16 1.54
C VAL A 177 16.04 11.24 1.83
N THR A 178 16.57 10.11 2.28
CA THR A 178 18.01 9.89 2.46
C THR A 178 18.49 8.78 1.54
N ASN A 179 19.75 8.41 1.59
CA ASN A 179 20.28 7.28 0.81
C ASN A 179 19.73 5.92 1.26
N HIS A 180 19.16 5.83 2.46
CA HIS A 180 18.71 4.56 3.06
C HIS A 180 17.25 4.55 3.47
N LYS A 181 16.57 5.68 3.39
CA LYS A 181 15.20 5.81 3.91
C LYS A 181 14.40 6.86 3.15
N MET A 182 13.13 6.53 2.92
CA MET A 182 12.13 7.45 2.42
C MET A 182 10.99 7.55 3.45
N ARG A 183 10.44 8.77 3.60
CA ARG A 183 9.22 9.04 4.36
C ARG A 183 8.22 9.79 3.52
N GLY A 184 6.94 9.55 3.78
CA GLY A 184 5.86 10.27 3.10
C GLY A 184 4.49 9.93 3.65
N ASN A 185 3.49 10.54 3.05
CA ASN A 185 2.09 10.30 3.35
C ASN A 185 1.35 9.93 2.06
N PHE A 186 0.29 9.13 2.19
CA PHE A 186 -0.60 8.85 1.07
C PHE A 186 -2.00 9.38 1.40
N THR A 187 -2.61 10.02 0.42
CA THR A 187 -4.02 10.41 0.45
C THR A 187 -4.74 9.72 -0.69
N PHE A 188 -5.85 9.09 -0.37
CA PHE A 188 -6.71 8.38 -1.31
C PHE A 188 -8.00 9.17 -1.47
N SER A 189 -8.35 9.57 -2.68
CA SER A 189 -9.58 10.32 -2.97
C SER A 189 -10.39 9.67 -4.09
N ASP A 190 -11.69 9.86 -4.04
CA ASP A 190 -12.59 9.42 -5.11
C ASP A 190 -12.55 10.36 -6.32
N SER A 191 -13.40 10.07 -7.32
CA SER A 191 -13.54 10.88 -8.54
C SER A 191 -14.01 12.32 -8.31
N ASN A 192 -14.64 12.61 -7.16
CA ASN A 192 -15.06 13.96 -6.76
C ASN A 192 -13.98 14.72 -5.96
N GLY A 193 -12.84 14.06 -5.66
CA GLY A 193 -11.77 14.62 -4.86
C GLY A 193 -11.99 14.50 -3.35
N GLU A 194 -13.05 13.79 -2.90
CA GLU A 194 -13.29 13.56 -1.48
C GLU A 194 -12.40 12.45 -0.94
N ILE A 195 -11.84 12.66 0.26
CA ILE A 195 -10.94 11.68 0.89
C ILE A 195 -11.68 10.40 1.25
N VAL A 196 -11.15 9.27 0.80
CA VAL A 196 -11.57 7.92 1.17
C VAL A 196 -10.75 7.40 2.35
N ALA A 197 -9.42 7.59 2.29
CA ALA A 197 -8.50 7.14 3.33
C ALA A 197 -7.21 7.98 3.34
N ARG A 198 -6.43 7.87 4.41
CA ARG A 198 -5.07 8.42 4.52
C ARG A 198 -4.15 7.41 5.19
N LEU A 199 -2.90 7.40 4.73
CA LEU A 199 -1.81 6.67 5.34
C LEU A 199 -0.73 7.68 5.70
N ILE A 200 -0.45 7.84 6.98
CA ILE A 200 0.41 8.90 7.52
C ILE A 200 1.67 8.29 8.09
N GLY A 201 2.80 8.96 7.87
CA GLY A 201 4.10 8.57 8.39
C GLY A 201 4.57 7.22 7.82
N TYR A 202 4.31 6.98 6.55
CA TYR A 202 4.89 5.87 5.81
C TYR A 202 6.41 5.99 5.79
N GLN A 203 7.08 4.87 5.97
CA GLN A 203 8.53 4.77 5.85
C GLN A 203 8.89 3.54 5.03
N ALA A 204 9.88 3.71 4.17
CA ALA A 204 10.48 2.63 3.41
C ALA A 204 12.00 2.67 3.53
N ILE A 205 12.61 1.50 3.52
CA ILE A 205 14.06 1.32 3.45
C ILE A 205 14.46 1.28 1.98
N LEU A 206 15.49 2.04 1.61
CA LEU A 206 16.11 2.03 0.31
C LEU A 206 17.37 1.18 0.37
N ASP A 207 17.47 0.18 -0.50
CA ASP A 207 18.64 -0.69 -0.60
C ASP A 207 18.91 -1.04 -2.07
N PRO A 208 20.03 -0.62 -2.66
CA PRO A 208 20.39 -0.95 -4.03
C PRO A 208 20.50 -2.45 -4.32
N SER A 209 20.76 -3.29 -3.29
CA SER A 209 20.79 -4.74 -3.44
C SER A 209 19.44 -5.33 -3.83
N LEU A 210 18.34 -4.69 -3.46
CA LEU A 210 16.98 -5.11 -3.81
C LEU A 210 16.72 -5.08 -5.32
N LEU A 211 17.38 -4.18 -6.08
CA LEU A 211 17.30 -4.17 -7.54
C LEU A 211 17.75 -5.51 -8.16
N LYS A 212 18.78 -6.14 -7.57
CA LYS A 212 19.25 -7.45 -8.01
C LYS A 212 18.31 -8.58 -7.61
N ALA A 213 17.68 -8.46 -6.45
CA ALA A 213 16.74 -9.45 -5.94
C ALA A 213 15.42 -9.47 -6.73
N PHE A 214 14.98 -8.33 -7.28
CA PHE A 214 13.72 -8.24 -8.02
C PHE A 214 13.84 -8.63 -9.49
N LYS A 215 14.94 -8.28 -10.18
CA LYS A 215 15.15 -8.54 -11.62
C LYS A 215 15.17 -10.02 -12.05
N PRO A 216 15.77 -10.99 -11.34
CA PRO A 216 15.86 -12.37 -11.84
C PRO A 216 14.56 -13.17 -11.76
N ARG A 217 13.64 -12.82 -10.87
CA ARG A 217 12.38 -13.59 -10.67
C ARG A 217 11.38 -13.43 -11.80
N TYR A 218 11.46 -12.39 -12.59
CA TYR A 218 10.54 -12.12 -13.70
C TYR A 218 10.98 -12.69 -15.04
N ARG A 219 12.28 -12.82 -15.29
CA ARG A 219 12.79 -13.46 -16.51
C ARG A 219 12.57 -14.97 -16.55
N ALA A 220 12.27 -15.60 -15.43
CA ALA A 220 12.03 -17.04 -15.32
C ALA A 220 10.56 -17.44 -15.48
N LEU A 221 9.63 -16.49 -15.63
CA LEU A 221 8.18 -16.72 -15.74
C LEU A 221 7.59 -16.18 -17.06
N ALA A 222 8.42 -15.73 -17.99
CA ALA A 222 8.05 -15.34 -19.35
C ALA A 222 8.25 -16.48 -20.35
#